data_771a6327b1cf5331800810e72e87ff4d
#
_entry.id   771a6327b1cf5331800810e72e87ff4d
#
_cell.length_a   1.000
_cell.length_b   1.000
_cell.length_c   1.000
_cell.angle_alpha   90.00
_cell.angle_beta   90.00
_cell.angle_gamma   90.00
#
_symmetry.space_group_name_H-M   'P 1'
#
loop_
_entity.id
_entity.type
_entity.pdbx_description
1 polymer ?
#
loop_
_entity_poly.entity_id
_entity_poly.type
_entity_poly.pdbx_seq_one_letter_code
_entity_poly.pdbx_strand_id
1 'polypeptide(L)'
;MKWNETNYPRIGETVLRTTLPNGLTVAVVPKPLYRKRYAFFTTRYGGMDMRFRLDGVWHDTPAGIAHYLEHKMFDTEDGNALQVLSQNGAEPNAFTSNATTAYYFDCTEHFEENLKILLSFVSVPYFTQESVDKERGIIGQEIRMVEDTPDWRVYTNLLECLYHSSPARVAIAGTVESIAEITPETLYACHKAFYDPANMMLCVVGDVKPDEIAAIAEEILPNSRGEVIERDYGQEDMRVVEKCRREAMEVSMPQFLVGFKCPPAADGAALMRQDIIADIACDILLGDSSPLYQRLYDKGLINGSFGGGFDQLPGIAYLYAGGDSNEPEAVVRAILDEARRLAREGVDEAFYQQLRRASFGSTLRALNSFENIAVSVADGAFRGFDPFRFPEVYDSVTRADVEAFLRESIVEERSALSILIPKKEGASQ
;
A
#
# COMPACT_ATOMS: atom_id res chain seq x y z
N MET A 1 12.62 4.09 -30.30
CA MET A 1 11.40 3.55 -29.65
C MET A 1 10.26 4.57 -29.75
N LYS A 2 8.97 4.15 -29.67
CA LYS A 2 7.83 5.10 -29.71
C LYS A 2 7.36 5.36 -28.29
N TRP A 3 7.58 6.57 -27.80
CA TRP A 3 7.09 7.04 -26.51
C TRP A 3 5.73 7.73 -26.65
N ASN A 4 4.86 7.48 -25.70
CA ASN A 4 3.62 8.24 -25.50
C ASN A 4 3.90 9.32 -24.46
N GLU A 5 4.03 10.56 -24.88
CA GLU A 5 4.24 11.72 -24.02
C GLU A 5 2.90 12.32 -23.61
N THR A 6 2.70 12.49 -22.31
CA THR A 6 1.52 13.14 -21.74
C THR A 6 1.97 14.33 -20.90
N ASN A 7 1.48 15.50 -21.24
CA ASN A 7 1.75 16.73 -20.51
C ASN A 7 0.58 17.09 -19.59
N TYR A 8 0.86 17.46 -18.35
CA TYR A 8 -0.11 17.86 -17.32
C TYR A 8 0.13 19.33 -16.92
N PRO A 9 -0.30 20.31 -17.74
CA PRO A 9 0.08 21.72 -17.57
C PRO A 9 -0.43 22.33 -16.25
N ARG A 10 -1.50 21.80 -15.66
CA ARG A 10 -2.03 22.31 -14.37
C ARG A 10 -1.10 22.06 -13.19
N ILE A 11 -0.25 21.04 -13.28
CA ILE A 11 0.69 20.64 -12.22
C ILE A 11 2.15 20.71 -12.67
N GLY A 12 2.40 21.09 -13.93
CA GLY A 12 3.74 21.24 -14.46
C GLY A 12 4.50 19.92 -14.66
N GLU A 13 3.79 18.81 -14.82
CA GLU A 13 4.38 17.48 -14.97
C GLU A 13 4.30 16.99 -16.42
N THR A 14 5.26 16.12 -16.76
CA THR A 14 5.28 15.38 -18.03
C THR A 14 5.63 13.94 -17.74
N VAL A 15 4.95 13.01 -18.38
CA VAL A 15 5.22 11.56 -18.27
C VAL A 15 5.37 10.98 -19.65
N LEU A 16 6.49 10.28 -19.87
CA LEU A 16 6.71 9.47 -21.07
C LEU A 16 6.47 8.02 -20.72
N ARG A 17 5.63 7.33 -21.49
CA ARG A 17 5.32 5.89 -21.29
C ARG A 17 5.56 5.11 -22.57
N THR A 18 6.09 3.91 -22.42
CA THR A 18 6.19 2.93 -23.51
C THR A 18 5.99 1.53 -22.96
N THR A 19 5.62 0.59 -23.83
CA THR A 19 5.63 -0.84 -23.50
C THR A 19 6.68 -1.49 -24.39
N LEU A 20 7.62 -2.20 -23.77
CA LEU A 20 8.69 -2.91 -24.46
C LEU A 20 8.15 -4.17 -25.16
N PRO A 21 8.90 -4.74 -26.14
CA PRO A 21 8.49 -5.97 -26.82
C PRO A 21 8.24 -7.16 -25.87
N ASN A 22 8.94 -7.19 -24.72
CA ASN A 22 8.76 -8.21 -23.68
C ASN A 22 7.57 -7.91 -22.73
N GLY A 23 6.74 -6.90 -23.02
CA GLY A 23 5.56 -6.56 -22.25
C GLY A 23 5.79 -5.62 -21.07
N LEU A 24 7.05 -5.31 -20.70
CA LEU A 24 7.33 -4.38 -19.61
C LEU A 24 6.79 -2.98 -19.92
N THR A 25 6.07 -2.41 -18.98
CA THR A 25 5.70 -0.98 -19.01
C THR A 25 6.84 -0.16 -18.43
N VAL A 26 7.33 0.81 -19.19
CA VAL A 26 8.35 1.78 -18.75
C VAL A 26 7.74 3.16 -18.72
N ALA A 27 7.87 3.85 -17.59
CA ALA A 27 7.52 5.26 -17.44
C ALA A 27 8.76 6.08 -17.05
N VAL A 28 8.90 7.25 -17.66
CA VAL A 28 9.92 8.25 -17.29
C VAL A 28 9.23 9.55 -16.96
N VAL A 29 9.54 10.10 -15.79
CA VAL A 29 9.09 11.44 -15.36
C VAL A 29 10.31 12.37 -15.32
N PRO A 30 10.51 13.20 -16.34
CA PRO A 30 11.70 14.01 -16.46
C PRO A 30 11.78 15.09 -15.37
N LYS A 31 12.93 15.21 -14.72
CA LYS A 31 13.23 16.25 -13.72
C LYS A 31 14.62 16.88 -14.03
N PRO A 32 14.75 17.66 -15.11
CA PRO A 32 16.05 18.08 -15.65
C PRO A 32 16.87 19.01 -14.75
N LEU A 33 16.25 19.58 -13.70
CA LEU A 33 16.95 20.48 -12.77
C LEU A 33 17.54 19.78 -11.55
N TYR A 34 17.31 18.46 -11.43
CA TYR A 34 17.74 17.67 -10.28
C TYR A 34 18.92 16.76 -10.64
N ARG A 35 19.91 16.68 -9.75
CA ARG A 35 20.99 15.69 -9.85
C ARG A 35 20.55 14.31 -9.41
N LYS A 36 19.62 14.23 -8.44
CA LYS A 36 19.04 13.00 -7.95
C LYS A 36 18.26 12.32 -9.08
N ARG A 37 18.44 11.01 -9.21
CA ARG A 37 17.68 10.13 -10.08
C ARG A 37 17.16 8.99 -9.26
N TYR A 38 15.95 8.54 -9.56
CA TYR A 38 15.24 7.50 -8.82
C TYR A 38 14.75 6.44 -9.79
N ALA A 39 15.07 5.17 -9.52
CA ALA A 39 14.57 4.03 -10.27
C ALA A 39 13.70 3.16 -9.37
N PHE A 40 12.50 2.85 -9.83
CA PHE A 40 11.51 2.05 -9.14
C PHE A 40 11.06 0.90 -10.05
N PHE A 41 11.47 -0.32 -9.70
CA PHE A 41 11.14 -1.52 -10.44
C PHE A 41 10.22 -2.39 -9.59
N THR A 42 9.01 -2.61 -10.07
CA THR A 42 7.94 -3.17 -9.25
C THR A 42 7.16 -4.25 -9.99
N THR A 43 6.70 -5.24 -9.23
CA THR A 43 5.79 -6.28 -9.71
C THR A 43 4.43 -6.15 -9.05
N ARG A 44 3.36 -6.47 -9.80
CA ARG A 44 2.01 -6.61 -9.28
C ARG A 44 1.90 -7.96 -8.55
N TYR A 45 2.52 -8.02 -7.37
CA TYR A 45 2.56 -9.18 -6.48
C TYR A 45 2.79 -8.71 -5.05
N GLY A 46 1.95 -9.13 -4.11
CA GLY A 46 2.05 -8.75 -2.70
C GLY A 46 1.50 -9.78 -1.74
N GLY A 47 1.36 -9.40 -0.48
CA GLY A 47 0.94 -10.29 0.61
C GLY A 47 -0.42 -10.95 0.41
N MET A 48 -1.31 -10.35 -0.39
CA MET A 48 -2.62 -10.92 -0.69
C MET A 48 -2.60 -12.00 -1.78
N ASP A 49 -1.53 -12.10 -2.59
CA ASP A 49 -1.44 -13.02 -3.74
C ASP A 49 -1.04 -14.44 -3.32
N MET A 50 -1.68 -14.97 -2.26
CA MET A 50 -1.40 -16.31 -1.74
C MET A 50 -2.01 -17.43 -2.58
N ARG A 51 -3.11 -17.16 -3.31
CA ARG A 51 -3.77 -18.11 -4.19
C ARG A 51 -3.81 -17.60 -5.61
N PHE A 52 -3.16 -18.30 -6.50
CA PHE A 52 -3.06 -17.91 -7.92
C PHE A 52 -3.00 -19.12 -8.85
N ARG A 53 -3.21 -18.89 -10.16
CA ARG A 53 -3.15 -19.92 -11.18
C ARG A 53 -1.93 -19.71 -12.07
N LEU A 54 -1.06 -20.72 -12.13
CA LEU A 54 0.14 -20.78 -12.97
C LEU A 54 0.11 -22.03 -13.83
N ASP A 55 0.42 -21.92 -15.12
CA ASP A 55 0.41 -23.06 -16.08
C ASP A 55 -0.94 -23.85 -16.03
N GLY A 56 -2.06 -23.14 -15.76
CA GLY A 56 -3.39 -23.74 -15.66
C GLY A 56 -3.69 -24.45 -14.33
N VAL A 57 -2.79 -24.44 -13.36
CA VAL A 57 -2.93 -25.11 -12.05
C VAL A 57 -3.04 -24.04 -10.94
N TRP A 58 -3.97 -24.25 -10.00
CA TRP A 58 -4.06 -23.43 -8.81
C TRP A 58 -2.96 -23.77 -7.80
N HIS A 59 -2.29 -22.74 -7.30
CA HIS A 59 -1.29 -22.80 -6.26
C HIS A 59 -1.82 -22.08 -5.03
N ASP A 60 -1.76 -22.73 -3.88
CA ASP A 60 -1.93 -22.12 -2.57
C ASP A 60 -0.55 -22.02 -1.92
N THR A 61 -0.17 -20.82 -1.49
CA THR A 61 1.15 -20.56 -0.93
C THR A 61 1.05 -20.09 0.52
N PRO A 62 2.08 -20.34 1.34
CA PRO A 62 2.10 -19.89 2.73
C PRO A 62 2.02 -18.36 2.83
N ALA A 63 1.35 -17.87 3.88
CA ALA A 63 1.38 -16.45 4.21
C ALA A 63 2.82 -15.96 4.45
N GLY A 64 3.13 -14.75 4.00
CA GLY A 64 4.47 -14.19 4.12
C GLY A 64 5.39 -14.43 2.92
N ILE A 65 4.97 -15.28 1.96
CA ILE A 65 5.87 -15.68 0.85
C ILE A 65 6.29 -14.51 -0.05
N ALA A 66 5.43 -13.51 -0.26
CA ALA A 66 5.78 -12.34 -1.07
C ALA A 66 6.88 -11.50 -0.41
N HIS A 67 6.76 -11.25 0.89
CA HIS A 67 7.78 -10.56 1.69
C HIS A 67 9.06 -11.39 1.82
N TYR A 68 8.93 -12.69 2.00
CA TYR A 68 10.07 -13.59 2.03
C TYR A 68 10.83 -13.57 0.69
N LEU A 69 10.10 -13.58 -0.43
CA LEU A 69 10.69 -13.50 -1.75
C LEU A 69 11.42 -12.16 -1.95
N GLU A 70 10.87 -11.06 -1.46
CA GLU A 70 11.53 -9.74 -1.50
C GLU A 70 12.92 -9.80 -0.86
N HIS A 71 13.03 -10.33 0.37
CA HIS A 71 14.30 -10.51 1.06
C HIS A 71 15.27 -11.38 0.26
N LYS A 72 14.76 -12.48 -0.30
CA LYS A 72 15.59 -13.45 -1.04
C LYS A 72 16.08 -12.95 -2.38
N MET A 73 15.41 -11.97 -3.01
CA MET A 73 15.87 -11.43 -4.28
C MET A 73 17.20 -10.68 -4.19
N PHE A 74 17.59 -10.18 -3.02
CA PHE A 74 18.91 -9.53 -2.87
C PHE A 74 20.07 -10.50 -2.84
N ASP A 75 19.84 -11.78 -2.59
CA ASP A 75 20.88 -12.80 -2.66
C ASP A 75 21.09 -13.23 -4.13
N THR A 76 22.31 -13.14 -4.58
CA THR A 76 22.75 -13.57 -5.92
C THR A 76 23.83 -14.63 -5.80
N GLU A 77 24.17 -15.31 -6.91
CA GLU A 77 25.27 -16.27 -6.92
C GLU A 77 26.61 -15.62 -6.51
N ASP A 78 26.80 -14.35 -6.87
CA ASP A 78 28.02 -13.58 -6.61
C ASP A 78 28.03 -12.81 -5.27
N GLY A 79 26.93 -12.86 -4.49
CA GLY A 79 26.84 -12.17 -3.22
C GLY A 79 25.52 -11.44 -2.99
N ASN A 80 25.57 -10.20 -2.44
CA ASN A 80 24.39 -9.43 -2.10
C ASN A 80 24.29 -8.15 -2.93
N ALA A 81 23.19 -8.00 -3.67
CA ALA A 81 22.96 -6.88 -4.59
C ALA A 81 22.88 -5.50 -3.89
N LEU A 82 22.35 -5.43 -2.65
CA LEU A 82 22.31 -4.18 -1.88
C LEU A 82 23.70 -3.62 -1.65
N GLN A 83 24.67 -4.50 -1.35
CA GLN A 83 26.05 -4.07 -1.10
C GLN A 83 26.69 -3.50 -2.38
N VAL A 84 26.44 -4.14 -3.52
CA VAL A 84 26.96 -3.70 -4.83
C VAL A 84 26.38 -2.32 -5.20
N LEU A 85 25.09 -2.13 -5.05
CA LEU A 85 24.42 -0.82 -5.28
C LEU A 85 24.97 0.27 -4.36
N SER A 86 25.11 -0.05 -3.06
CA SER A 86 25.65 0.92 -2.09
C SER A 86 27.13 1.28 -2.36
N GLN A 87 27.94 0.34 -2.81
CA GLN A 87 29.33 0.60 -3.23
C GLN A 87 29.41 1.52 -4.46
N ASN A 88 28.38 1.49 -5.33
CA ASN A 88 28.25 2.38 -6.46
C ASN A 88 27.57 3.71 -6.12
N GLY A 89 27.41 4.04 -4.84
CA GLY A 89 26.83 5.32 -4.39
C GLY A 89 25.32 5.43 -4.55
N ALA A 90 24.61 4.31 -4.68
CA ALA A 90 23.15 4.28 -4.61
C ALA A 90 22.65 4.05 -3.18
N GLU A 91 21.43 4.50 -2.90
CA GLU A 91 20.66 4.21 -1.70
C GLU A 91 19.54 3.21 -2.07
N PRO A 92 19.81 1.89 -2.06
CA PRO A 92 18.82 0.89 -2.44
C PRO A 92 17.88 0.56 -1.29
N ASN A 93 16.63 0.22 -1.65
CA ASN A 93 15.65 -0.32 -0.72
C ASN A 93 14.61 -1.16 -1.45
N ALA A 94 13.72 -1.83 -0.70
CA ALA A 94 12.58 -2.56 -1.21
C ALA A 94 11.42 -2.51 -0.21
N PHE A 95 10.23 -2.87 -0.66
CA PHE A 95 9.10 -3.13 0.21
C PHE A 95 8.11 -4.10 -0.44
N THR A 96 7.39 -4.81 0.40
CA THR A 96 6.21 -5.59 0.03
C THR A 96 4.97 -5.01 0.68
N SER A 97 3.97 -4.70 -0.13
CA SER A 97 2.63 -4.29 0.31
C SER A 97 1.62 -5.43 0.13
N ASN A 98 0.34 -5.13 0.33
CA ASN A 98 -0.72 -6.12 0.09
C ASN A 98 -0.82 -6.61 -1.37
N ALA A 99 -0.51 -5.76 -2.35
CA ALA A 99 -0.70 -6.06 -3.78
C ALA A 99 0.53 -5.81 -4.66
N THR A 100 1.64 -5.33 -4.09
CA THR A 100 2.80 -4.88 -4.85
C THR A 100 4.08 -5.16 -4.08
N THR A 101 5.12 -5.63 -4.77
CA THR A 101 6.51 -5.67 -4.28
C THR A 101 7.36 -4.79 -5.17
N ALA A 102 8.21 -3.98 -4.58
CA ALA A 102 9.03 -3.02 -5.29
C ALA A 102 10.48 -3.04 -4.82
N TYR A 103 11.39 -2.83 -5.75
CA TYR A 103 12.83 -2.69 -5.56
C TYR A 103 13.23 -1.35 -6.16
N TYR A 104 13.99 -0.55 -5.44
CA TYR A 104 14.30 0.79 -5.89
C TYR A 104 15.62 1.29 -5.35
N PHE A 105 16.13 2.31 -6.00
CA PHE A 105 17.25 3.08 -5.49
C PHE A 105 17.14 4.54 -5.93
N ASP A 106 17.82 5.41 -5.20
CA ASP A 106 18.20 6.71 -5.71
C ASP A 106 19.72 6.91 -5.70
N CYS A 107 20.20 7.74 -6.60
CA CYS A 107 21.60 8.10 -6.70
C CYS A 107 21.78 9.44 -7.43
N THR A 108 22.99 9.98 -7.36
CA THR A 108 23.40 11.17 -8.12
C THR A 108 24.40 10.86 -9.22
N GLU A 109 25.06 9.71 -9.15
CA GLU A 109 26.09 9.24 -10.08
C GLU A 109 25.88 7.77 -10.40
N HIS A 110 26.45 7.26 -11.48
CA HIS A 110 26.41 5.83 -11.89
C HIS A 110 24.99 5.26 -12.06
N PHE A 111 24.04 6.08 -12.52
CA PHE A 111 22.63 5.68 -12.59
C PHE A 111 22.42 4.47 -13.50
N GLU A 112 23.01 4.47 -14.69
CA GLU A 112 22.84 3.43 -15.68
C GLU A 112 23.44 2.08 -15.21
N GLU A 113 24.58 2.12 -14.52
CA GLU A 113 25.20 0.94 -13.91
C GLU A 113 24.33 0.37 -12.79
N ASN A 114 23.83 1.26 -11.91
CA ASN A 114 22.93 0.87 -10.82
C ASN A 114 21.59 0.34 -11.35
N LEU A 115 21.07 0.90 -12.44
CA LEU A 115 19.86 0.39 -13.11
C LEU A 115 20.07 -1.03 -13.64
N LYS A 116 21.24 -1.31 -14.28
CA LYS A 116 21.59 -2.65 -14.75
C LYS A 116 21.64 -3.65 -13.59
N ILE A 117 22.22 -3.27 -12.45
CA ILE A 117 22.29 -4.13 -11.26
C ILE A 117 20.87 -4.41 -10.76
N LEU A 118 20.01 -3.35 -10.61
CA LEU A 118 18.63 -3.49 -10.15
C LEU A 118 17.84 -4.47 -11.03
N LEU A 119 17.84 -4.26 -12.33
CA LEU A 119 17.09 -5.10 -13.27
C LEU A 119 17.62 -6.54 -13.31
N SER A 120 18.93 -6.73 -13.19
CA SER A 120 19.57 -8.05 -13.23
C SER A 120 19.18 -8.89 -12.01
N PHE A 121 19.35 -8.40 -10.78
CA PHE A 121 19.08 -9.22 -9.60
C PHE A 121 17.59 -9.52 -9.42
N VAL A 122 16.70 -8.57 -9.77
CA VAL A 122 15.26 -8.81 -9.70
C VAL A 122 14.78 -9.84 -10.72
N SER A 123 15.49 -9.98 -11.82
CA SER A 123 15.10 -10.89 -12.91
C SER A 123 15.67 -12.30 -12.80
N VAL A 124 16.75 -12.48 -12.03
CA VAL A 124 17.47 -13.76 -11.93
C VAL A 124 17.39 -14.29 -10.49
N PRO A 125 16.42 -15.16 -10.19
CA PRO A 125 16.26 -15.69 -8.84
C PRO A 125 17.38 -16.69 -8.49
N TYR A 126 17.91 -16.60 -7.27
CA TYR A 126 18.90 -17.52 -6.74
C TYR A 126 18.53 -17.96 -5.32
N PHE A 127 17.89 -19.13 -5.19
CA PHE A 127 17.41 -19.65 -3.92
C PHE A 127 17.99 -21.03 -3.65
N THR A 128 18.82 -21.14 -2.61
CA THR A 128 19.32 -22.42 -2.09
C THR A 128 18.59 -22.75 -0.78
N GLN A 129 18.51 -24.04 -0.43
CA GLN A 129 17.90 -24.45 0.83
C GLN A 129 18.60 -23.78 2.04
N GLU A 130 19.93 -23.74 2.03
CA GLU A 130 20.71 -23.11 3.08
C GLU A 130 20.39 -21.61 3.23
N SER A 131 20.31 -20.87 2.11
CA SER A 131 20.00 -19.44 2.14
C SER A 131 18.55 -19.17 2.57
N VAL A 132 17.61 -20.02 2.20
CA VAL A 132 16.22 -19.96 2.64
C VAL A 132 16.14 -20.24 4.13
N ASP A 133 16.77 -21.29 4.66
CA ASP A 133 16.75 -21.61 6.09
C ASP A 133 17.37 -20.51 6.95
N LYS A 134 18.44 -19.86 6.48
CA LYS A 134 19.05 -18.70 7.13
C LYS A 134 18.09 -17.52 7.20
N GLU A 135 17.43 -17.18 6.09
CA GLU A 135 16.51 -16.04 6.00
C GLU A 135 15.27 -16.23 6.88
N ARG A 136 14.80 -17.48 7.02
CA ARG A 136 13.70 -17.82 7.93
C ARG A 136 13.97 -17.36 9.36
N GLY A 137 15.21 -17.46 9.83
CA GLY A 137 15.62 -16.96 11.16
C GLY A 137 15.50 -15.44 11.28
N ILE A 138 15.89 -14.72 10.24
CA ILE A 138 15.88 -13.24 10.19
C ILE A 138 14.43 -12.74 10.14
N ILE A 139 13.63 -13.23 9.20
CA ILE A 139 12.22 -12.85 9.05
C ILE A 139 11.42 -13.27 10.29
N GLY A 140 11.72 -14.43 10.89
CA GLY A 140 11.08 -14.86 12.14
C GLY A 140 11.34 -13.93 13.32
N GLN A 141 12.49 -13.25 13.37
CA GLN A 141 12.75 -12.20 14.37
C GLN A 141 11.99 -10.92 14.04
N GLU A 142 11.93 -10.54 12.78
CA GLU A 142 11.16 -9.38 12.32
C GLU A 142 9.66 -9.54 12.62
N ILE A 143 9.08 -10.71 12.34
CA ILE A 143 7.68 -11.02 12.67
C ILE A 143 7.43 -10.80 14.16
N ARG A 144 8.26 -11.35 15.06
CA ARG A 144 8.08 -11.17 16.50
C ARG A 144 8.18 -9.70 16.91
N MET A 145 9.12 -8.95 16.33
CA MET A 145 9.25 -7.50 16.59
C MET A 145 8.00 -6.74 16.18
N VAL A 146 7.41 -7.09 15.03
CA VAL A 146 6.18 -6.46 14.53
C VAL A 146 4.98 -6.87 15.38
N GLU A 147 4.86 -8.15 15.77
CA GLU A 147 3.80 -8.65 16.66
C GLU A 147 3.81 -7.97 18.04
N ASP A 148 4.99 -7.56 18.54
CA ASP A 148 5.15 -6.82 19.78
C ASP A 148 4.83 -5.30 19.63
N THR A 149 4.52 -4.83 18.42
CA THR A 149 4.21 -3.42 18.15
C THR A 149 2.69 -3.18 18.28
N PRO A 150 2.23 -2.36 19.23
CA PRO A 150 0.79 -2.16 19.48
C PRO A 150 0.01 -1.66 18.26
N ASP A 151 0.56 -0.72 17.49
CA ASP A 151 -0.09 -0.17 16.29
C ASP A 151 -0.39 -1.26 15.25
N TRP A 152 0.55 -2.19 15.03
CA TRP A 152 0.34 -3.33 14.15
C TRP A 152 -0.68 -4.30 14.71
N ARG A 153 -0.62 -4.58 16.01
CA ARG A 153 -1.52 -5.53 16.64
C ARG A 153 -2.98 -5.06 16.60
N VAL A 154 -3.22 -3.79 16.95
CA VAL A 154 -4.58 -3.24 16.89
C VAL A 154 -5.12 -3.21 15.47
N TYR A 155 -4.27 -2.95 14.48
CA TYR A 155 -4.63 -2.93 13.06
C TYR A 155 -4.92 -4.35 12.52
N THR A 156 -4.05 -5.31 12.78
CA THR A 156 -4.26 -6.71 12.35
C THR A 156 -5.54 -7.27 12.95
N ASN A 157 -5.75 -7.08 14.26
CA ASN A 157 -6.98 -7.46 14.94
C ASN A 157 -8.22 -6.82 14.29
N LEU A 158 -8.12 -5.56 13.87
CA LEU A 158 -9.22 -4.89 13.18
C LEU A 158 -9.56 -5.58 11.86
N LEU A 159 -8.56 -5.87 11.02
CA LEU A 159 -8.78 -6.54 9.73
C LEU A 159 -9.36 -7.95 9.90
N GLU A 160 -8.91 -8.69 10.88
CA GLU A 160 -9.48 -10.00 11.24
C GLU A 160 -10.94 -9.90 11.72
N CYS A 161 -11.30 -8.83 12.44
CA CYS A 161 -12.68 -8.57 12.83
C CYS A 161 -13.55 -8.14 11.66
N LEU A 162 -13.01 -7.41 10.70
CA LEU A 162 -13.74 -6.93 9.53
C LEU A 162 -13.97 -8.04 8.50
N TYR A 163 -12.94 -8.82 8.15
CA TYR A 163 -12.96 -9.69 6.96
C TYR A 163 -12.93 -11.17 7.30
N HIS A 164 -13.72 -11.95 6.55
CA HIS A 164 -13.81 -13.39 6.70
C HIS A 164 -12.83 -14.14 5.81
N SER A 165 -12.80 -13.80 4.52
CA SER A 165 -12.07 -14.54 3.48
C SER A 165 -10.93 -13.74 2.87
N SER A 166 -10.99 -12.40 2.90
CA SER A 166 -9.99 -11.56 2.25
C SER A 166 -8.58 -11.81 2.80
N PRO A 167 -7.59 -12.05 1.93
CA PRO A 167 -6.20 -12.20 2.35
C PRO A 167 -5.61 -10.97 3.06
N ALA A 168 -6.21 -9.80 2.91
CA ALA A 168 -5.79 -8.57 3.60
C ALA A 168 -5.82 -8.67 5.13
N ARG A 169 -6.58 -9.63 5.69
CA ARG A 169 -6.59 -9.94 7.14
C ARG A 169 -5.33 -10.66 7.64
N VAL A 170 -4.47 -11.09 6.73
CA VAL A 170 -3.25 -11.82 7.05
C VAL A 170 -2.07 -10.85 6.99
N ALA A 171 -1.18 -10.91 7.99
CA ALA A 171 0.01 -10.07 8.02
C ALA A 171 0.87 -10.30 6.76
N ILE A 172 1.40 -9.23 6.18
CA ILE A 172 2.21 -9.29 4.95
C ILE A 172 3.46 -10.17 5.14
N ALA A 173 4.08 -10.10 6.31
CA ALA A 173 5.23 -10.95 6.65
C ALA A 173 4.84 -12.40 7.03
N GLY A 174 3.54 -12.70 7.12
CA GLY A 174 3.05 -13.99 7.59
C GLY A 174 3.21 -14.19 9.09
N THR A 175 3.29 -15.44 9.52
CA THR A 175 3.60 -15.87 10.89
C THR A 175 4.85 -16.75 10.89
N VAL A 176 5.46 -16.95 12.07
CA VAL A 176 6.62 -17.86 12.22
C VAL A 176 6.31 -19.27 11.70
N GLU A 177 5.06 -19.73 11.90
CA GLU A 177 4.60 -21.05 11.45
C GLU A 177 4.44 -21.07 9.92
N SER A 178 3.81 -20.05 9.34
CA SER A 178 3.58 -20.02 7.89
C SER A 178 4.87 -19.90 7.09
N ILE A 179 5.84 -19.07 7.53
CA ILE A 179 7.13 -18.95 6.83
C ILE A 179 8.00 -20.21 6.95
N ALA A 180 7.72 -21.10 7.94
CA ALA A 180 8.41 -22.38 8.06
C ALA A 180 8.08 -23.35 6.92
N GLU A 181 6.94 -23.16 6.24
CA GLU A 181 6.50 -23.96 5.09
C GLU A 181 7.11 -23.48 3.76
N ILE A 182 7.79 -22.33 3.75
CA ILE A 182 8.38 -21.77 2.53
C ILE A 182 9.64 -22.56 2.15
N THR A 183 9.71 -22.95 0.89
CA THR A 183 10.83 -23.70 0.29
C THR A 183 11.38 -22.98 -0.95
N PRO A 184 12.59 -23.32 -1.41
CA PRO A 184 13.10 -22.79 -2.67
C PRO A 184 12.14 -22.99 -3.85
N GLU A 185 11.48 -24.16 -3.93
CA GLU A 185 10.55 -24.50 -5.02
C GLU A 185 9.34 -23.56 -5.02
N THR A 186 8.77 -23.25 -3.83
CA THR A 186 7.64 -22.32 -3.74
C THR A 186 8.05 -20.89 -4.08
N LEU A 187 9.26 -20.47 -3.71
CA LEU A 187 9.82 -19.16 -4.09
C LEU A 187 10.06 -19.06 -5.60
N TYR A 188 10.64 -20.10 -6.23
CA TYR A 188 10.81 -20.16 -7.68
C TYR A 188 9.46 -20.15 -8.42
N ALA A 189 8.43 -20.81 -7.88
CA ALA A 189 7.10 -20.80 -8.49
C ALA A 189 6.47 -19.40 -8.43
N CYS A 190 6.58 -18.70 -7.29
CA CYS A 190 6.10 -17.32 -7.15
C CYS A 190 6.89 -16.35 -8.04
N HIS A 191 8.22 -16.46 -8.09
CA HIS A 191 9.02 -15.64 -8.99
C HIS A 191 8.61 -15.89 -10.45
N LYS A 192 8.49 -17.15 -10.84
CA LYS A 192 8.03 -17.53 -12.19
C LYS A 192 6.65 -16.93 -12.51
N ALA A 193 5.72 -16.91 -11.55
CA ALA A 193 4.38 -16.39 -11.76
C ALA A 193 4.35 -14.87 -11.92
N PHE A 194 5.03 -14.15 -11.03
CA PHE A 194 4.78 -12.73 -10.83
C PHE A 194 5.91 -11.80 -11.31
N TYR A 195 7.14 -12.29 -11.48
CA TYR A 195 8.28 -11.49 -11.97
C TYR A 195 8.45 -11.61 -13.49
N ASP A 196 7.33 -11.72 -14.17
CA ASP A 196 7.26 -11.64 -15.62
C ASP A 196 7.20 -10.18 -16.06
N PRO A 197 7.98 -9.72 -17.05
CA PRO A 197 8.00 -8.33 -17.50
C PRO A 197 6.60 -7.75 -17.78
N ALA A 198 5.68 -8.54 -18.32
CA ALA A 198 4.31 -8.09 -18.59
C ALA A 198 3.47 -7.85 -17.32
N ASN A 199 3.89 -8.37 -16.16
CA ASN A 199 3.29 -8.14 -14.84
C ASN A 199 4.06 -7.08 -14.03
N MET A 200 5.10 -6.47 -14.62
CA MET A 200 6.01 -5.55 -13.95
C MET A 200 6.01 -4.15 -14.58
N MET A 201 6.56 -3.21 -13.86
CA MET A 201 6.72 -1.83 -14.31
C MET A 201 8.05 -1.26 -13.83
N LEU A 202 8.72 -0.52 -14.73
CA LEU A 202 9.85 0.33 -14.39
C LEU A 202 9.43 1.79 -14.48
N CYS A 203 9.52 2.52 -13.35
CA CYS A 203 9.33 3.97 -13.32
C CYS A 203 10.65 4.66 -12.97
N VAL A 204 11.08 5.60 -13.79
CA VAL A 204 12.30 6.40 -13.55
C VAL A 204 11.91 7.87 -13.42
N VAL A 205 12.36 8.50 -12.34
CA VAL A 205 12.14 9.92 -12.08
C VAL A 205 13.50 10.63 -12.01
N GLY A 206 13.73 11.61 -12.87
CA GLY A 206 15.00 12.34 -12.87
C GLY A 206 15.42 12.87 -14.25
N ASP A 207 16.66 13.36 -14.30
CA ASP A 207 17.29 13.78 -15.56
C ASP A 207 17.97 12.57 -16.22
N VAL A 208 17.19 11.87 -17.05
CA VAL A 208 17.61 10.66 -17.77
C VAL A 208 17.14 10.71 -19.22
N LYS A 209 17.77 9.90 -20.09
CA LYS A 209 17.34 9.75 -21.47
C LYS A 209 16.41 8.54 -21.60
N PRO A 210 15.15 8.72 -21.96
CA PRO A 210 14.17 7.63 -22.00
C PRO A 210 14.60 6.44 -22.86
N ASP A 211 15.19 6.70 -24.04
CA ASP A 211 15.64 5.63 -24.95
C ASP A 211 16.80 4.82 -24.38
N GLU A 212 17.70 5.40 -23.57
CA GLU A 212 18.77 4.68 -22.88
C GLU A 212 18.20 3.76 -21.79
N ILE A 213 17.21 4.25 -21.01
CA ILE A 213 16.51 3.45 -20.00
C ILE A 213 15.83 2.23 -20.63
N ALA A 214 15.09 2.46 -21.72
CA ALA A 214 14.41 1.39 -22.43
C ALA A 214 15.37 0.38 -23.02
N ALA A 215 16.49 0.83 -23.60
CA ALA A 215 17.52 -0.05 -24.17
C ALA A 215 18.17 -0.95 -23.08
N ILE A 216 18.48 -0.39 -21.91
CA ILE A 216 19.00 -1.16 -20.78
C ILE A 216 17.98 -2.22 -20.32
N ALA A 217 16.70 -1.86 -20.25
CA ALA A 217 15.66 -2.80 -19.84
C ALA A 217 15.46 -3.93 -20.90
N GLU A 218 15.51 -3.60 -22.20
CA GLU A 218 15.44 -4.61 -23.27
C GLU A 218 16.64 -5.55 -23.28
N GLU A 219 17.85 -5.04 -22.96
CA GLU A 219 19.08 -5.83 -22.93
C GLU A 219 19.07 -6.87 -21.80
N ILE A 220 18.56 -6.48 -20.62
CA ILE A 220 18.71 -7.28 -19.39
C ILE A 220 17.52 -8.20 -19.15
N LEU A 221 16.31 -7.70 -19.38
CA LEU A 221 15.10 -8.41 -18.96
C LEU A 221 14.74 -9.55 -19.93
N PRO A 222 14.25 -10.68 -19.42
CA PRO A 222 13.84 -11.81 -20.26
C PRO A 222 12.61 -11.46 -21.10
N ASN A 223 12.29 -12.33 -22.05
CA ASN A 223 11.01 -12.27 -22.75
C ASN A 223 9.89 -12.70 -21.81
N SER A 224 8.74 -12.00 -21.91
CA SER A 224 7.54 -12.40 -21.20
C SER A 224 7.06 -13.76 -21.70
N ARG A 225 6.46 -14.53 -20.78
CA ARG A 225 5.76 -15.77 -21.10
C ARG A 225 4.37 -15.53 -21.67
N GLY A 226 3.86 -14.29 -21.53
CA GLY A 226 2.53 -13.89 -22.01
C GLY A 226 1.37 -14.50 -21.22
N GLU A 227 1.64 -15.08 -20.05
CA GLU A 227 0.60 -15.65 -19.18
C GLU A 227 0.03 -14.58 -18.27
N VAL A 228 -1.31 -14.47 -18.25
CA VAL A 228 -2.01 -13.61 -17.27
C VAL A 228 -2.29 -14.43 -16.03
N ILE A 229 -1.71 -14.04 -14.92
CA ILE A 229 -1.89 -14.73 -13.65
C ILE A 229 -3.26 -14.38 -13.07
N GLU A 230 -4.13 -15.39 -12.97
CA GLU A 230 -5.40 -15.30 -12.23
C GLU A 230 -5.13 -15.34 -10.72
N ARG A 231 -5.80 -14.50 -9.96
CA ARG A 231 -5.69 -14.39 -8.49
C ARG A 231 -7.04 -14.66 -7.85
N ASP A 232 -7.03 -15.30 -6.71
CA ASP A 232 -8.24 -15.55 -5.93
C ASP A 232 -8.10 -14.91 -4.54
N TYR A 233 -8.82 -13.83 -4.32
CA TYR A 233 -8.86 -13.11 -3.03
C TYR A 233 -10.05 -13.51 -2.16
N GLY A 234 -10.79 -14.57 -2.55
CA GLY A 234 -12.04 -14.94 -1.89
C GLY A 234 -13.19 -13.99 -2.20
N GLN A 235 -14.32 -14.24 -1.57
CA GLN A 235 -15.49 -13.37 -1.67
C GLN A 235 -15.84 -12.83 -0.29
N GLU A 236 -15.98 -11.51 -0.20
CA GLU A 236 -16.38 -10.82 1.02
C GLU A 236 -17.78 -10.23 0.88
N ASP A 237 -18.59 -10.39 1.92
CA ASP A 237 -19.83 -9.65 2.10
C ASP A 237 -19.61 -8.45 3.04
N MET A 238 -20.65 -7.63 3.25
CA MET A 238 -20.56 -6.44 4.09
C MET A 238 -20.70 -6.72 5.60
N ARG A 239 -20.91 -7.98 6.00
CA ARG A 239 -20.96 -8.36 7.43
C ARG A 239 -19.56 -8.41 8.00
N VAL A 240 -19.44 -8.05 9.26
CA VAL A 240 -18.18 -8.20 10.01
C VAL A 240 -18.15 -9.55 10.70
N VAL A 241 -16.95 -10.06 10.92
CA VAL A 241 -16.71 -11.36 11.58
C VAL A 241 -16.97 -11.24 13.08
N GLU A 242 -16.42 -10.17 13.68
CA GLU A 242 -16.49 -9.91 15.11
C GLU A 242 -16.73 -8.41 15.34
N LYS A 243 -17.67 -8.07 16.23
CA LYS A 243 -18.02 -6.66 16.49
C LYS A 243 -17.00 -5.94 17.34
N CYS A 244 -16.35 -6.64 18.26
CA CYS A 244 -15.40 -6.04 19.17
C CYS A 244 -14.42 -7.08 19.69
N ARG A 245 -13.12 -6.84 19.48
CA ARG A 245 -12.03 -7.64 20.04
C ARG A 245 -11.27 -6.82 21.06
N ARG A 246 -10.94 -7.44 22.20
CA ARG A 246 -10.10 -6.87 23.23
C ARG A 246 -8.94 -7.79 23.52
N GLU A 247 -7.73 -7.23 23.52
CA GLU A 247 -6.51 -7.98 23.79
C GLU A 247 -5.66 -7.22 24.82
N ALA A 248 -5.05 -7.94 25.76
CA ALA A 248 -4.14 -7.37 26.73
C ALA A 248 -2.71 -7.31 26.15
N MET A 249 -2.10 -6.12 26.16
CA MET A 249 -0.75 -5.88 25.63
C MET A 249 0.02 -4.90 26.53
N GLU A 250 1.33 -4.84 26.39
CA GLU A 250 2.19 -3.87 27.10
C GLU A 250 2.00 -2.46 26.53
N VAL A 251 0.89 -1.83 26.92
CA VAL A 251 0.56 -0.44 26.58
C VAL A 251 0.28 0.36 27.84
N SER A 252 0.54 1.66 27.84
CA SER A 252 0.33 2.54 29.00
C SER A 252 -1.13 2.92 29.22
N MET A 253 -1.90 2.96 28.10
CA MET A 253 -3.34 3.24 28.11
C MET A 253 -4.01 2.47 26.95
N PRO A 254 -5.34 2.30 26.97
CA PRO A 254 -6.01 1.60 25.89
C PRO A 254 -5.79 2.28 24.54
N GLN A 255 -5.42 1.48 23.53
CA GLN A 255 -5.31 1.88 22.14
C GLN A 255 -6.40 1.19 21.33
N PHE A 256 -7.02 1.89 20.39
CA PHE A 256 -8.13 1.32 19.64
C PHE A 256 -8.11 1.72 18.16
N LEU A 257 -8.72 0.86 17.35
CA LEU A 257 -9.15 1.18 15.99
C LEU A 257 -10.58 0.69 15.77
N VAL A 258 -11.45 1.55 15.27
CA VAL A 258 -12.74 1.18 14.69
C VAL A 258 -12.61 1.18 13.16
N GLY A 259 -13.14 0.16 12.51
CA GLY A 259 -13.20 0.09 11.06
C GLY A 259 -14.62 -0.09 10.56
N PHE A 260 -14.91 0.47 9.40
CA PHE A 260 -16.19 0.40 8.72
C PHE A 260 -15.98 -0.17 7.32
N LYS A 261 -16.56 -1.34 7.01
CA LYS A 261 -16.52 -1.90 5.65
C LYS A 261 -17.23 -0.97 4.67
N CYS A 262 -16.54 -0.61 3.61
CA CYS A 262 -17.05 0.24 2.53
C CYS A 262 -17.20 -0.59 1.24
N PRO A 263 -18.14 -0.28 0.36
CA PRO A 263 -18.15 -0.84 -0.98
C PRO A 263 -16.88 -0.41 -1.72
N PRO A 264 -16.09 -1.36 -2.26
CA PRO A 264 -14.93 -1.00 -3.06
C PRO A 264 -15.38 -0.42 -4.41
N ALA A 265 -14.63 0.55 -4.94
CA ALA A 265 -14.83 1.01 -6.30
C ALA A 265 -14.52 -0.12 -7.30
N ALA A 266 -15.14 -0.05 -8.49
CA ALA A 266 -15.01 -1.11 -9.46
C ALA A 266 -13.59 -1.21 -10.05
N ASP A 267 -13.05 -0.09 -10.54
CA ASP A 267 -11.73 -0.01 -11.19
C ASP A 267 -11.34 1.42 -11.59
N GLY A 268 -10.12 1.59 -12.03
CA GLY A 268 -9.61 2.73 -12.78
C GLY A 268 -9.97 4.10 -12.18
N ALA A 269 -10.62 4.94 -12.96
CA ALA A 269 -10.95 6.31 -12.55
C ALA A 269 -11.89 6.36 -11.33
N ALA A 270 -12.72 5.32 -11.12
CA ALA A 270 -13.61 5.23 -9.97
C ALA A 270 -12.83 5.03 -8.67
N LEU A 271 -11.73 4.27 -8.70
CA LEU A 271 -10.83 4.08 -7.55
C LEU A 271 -10.25 5.43 -7.09
N MET A 272 -9.59 6.16 -8.01
CA MET A 272 -9.00 7.46 -7.68
C MET A 272 -10.05 8.47 -7.19
N ARG A 273 -11.25 8.44 -7.79
CA ARG A 273 -12.33 9.34 -7.35
C ARG A 273 -12.82 8.99 -5.94
N GLN A 274 -12.95 7.71 -5.63
CA GLN A 274 -13.36 7.27 -4.28
C GLN A 274 -12.28 7.62 -3.25
N ASP A 275 -10.99 7.44 -3.56
CA ASP A 275 -9.88 7.82 -2.67
C ASP A 275 -9.94 9.32 -2.33
N ILE A 276 -10.13 10.20 -3.33
CA ILE A 276 -10.22 11.66 -3.10
C ILE A 276 -11.46 12.02 -2.29
N ILE A 277 -12.62 11.41 -2.57
CA ILE A 277 -13.84 11.66 -1.80
C ILE A 277 -13.66 11.20 -0.35
N ALA A 278 -13.06 10.02 -0.15
CA ALA A 278 -12.83 9.45 1.16
C ALA A 278 -11.83 10.28 1.99
N ASP A 279 -10.75 10.77 1.37
CA ASP A 279 -9.77 11.65 2.01
C ASP A 279 -10.45 12.91 2.56
N ILE A 280 -11.22 13.61 1.72
CA ILE A 280 -11.98 14.79 2.14
C ILE A 280 -13.02 14.43 3.23
N ALA A 281 -13.69 13.28 3.11
CA ALA A 281 -14.69 12.82 4.08
C ALA A 281 -14.06 12.49 5.43
N CYS A 282 -12.89 11.84 5.43
CA CYS A 282 -12.12 11.56 6.65
C CYS A 282 -11.71 12.87 7.35
N ASP A 283 -11.20 13.84 6.61
CA ASP A 283 -10.83 15.16 7.17
C ASP A 283 -12.04 15.90 7.76
N ILE A 284 -13.19 15.83 7.10
CA ILE A 284 -14.44 16.46 7.60
C ILE A 284 -14.91 15.80 8.88
N LEU A 285 -14.84 14.48 8.99
CA LEU A 285 -15.35 13.74 10.14
C LEU A 285 -14.33 13.64 11.27
N LEU A 286 -13.06 13.32 10.95
CA LEU A 286 -12.03 12.85 11.88
C LEU A 286 -10.84 13.80 12.01
N GLY A 287 -10.63 14.68 11.02
CA GLY A 287 -9.47 15.58 10.97
C GLY A 287 -9.39 16.51 12.17
N ASP A 288 -8.20 16.96 12.52
CA ASP A 288 -7.91 17.81 13.69
C ASP A 288 -8.66 19.16 13.70
N SER A 289 -9.08 19.64 12.53
CA SER A 289 -9.92 20.83 12.37
C SER A 289 -11.43 20.53 12.43
N SER A 290 -11.83 19.25 12.52
CA SER A 290 -13.25 18.88 12.57
C SER A 290 -13.90 19.22 13.91
N PRO A 291 -15.21 19.59 13.91
CA PRO A 291 -15.93 19.83 15.16
C PRO A 291 -15.98 18.59 16.07
N LEU A 292 -15.94 17.38 15.53
CA LEU A 292 -15.88 16.14 16.31
C LEU A 292 -14.56 16.04 17.08
N TYR A 293 -13.44 16.19 16.37
CA TYR A 293 -12.10 16.12 16.97
C TYR A 293 -11.98 17.10 18.12
N GLN A 294 -12.33 18.37 17.89
CA GLN A 294 -12.25 19.43 18.92
C GLN A 294 -13.06 19.07 20.16
N ARG A 295 -14.30 18.60 20.00
CA ARG A 295 -15.15 18.21 21.15
C ARG A 295 -14.59 17.02 21.92
N LEU A 296 -14.00 16.03 21.24
CA LEU A 296 -13.42 14.84 21.87
C LEU A 296 -12.12 15.21 22.60
N TYR A 297 -11.28 16.04 21.98
CA TYR A 297 -10.04 16.52 22.55
C TYR A 297 -10.27 17.37 23.80
N ASP A 298 -11.19 18.34 23.74
CA ASP A 298 -11.54 19.19 24.86
C ASP A 298 -12.10 18.41 26.08
N LYS A 299 -12.76 17.27 25.81
CA LYS A 299 -13.24 16.34 26.83
C LYS A 299 -12.18 15.38 27.37
N GLY A 300 -10.99 15.38 26.79
CA GLY A 300 -9.93 14.44 27.13
C GLY A 300 -10.24 12.97 26.74
N LEU A 301 -11.17 12.76 25.79
CA LEU A 301 -11.52 11.43 25.29
C LEU A 301 -10.51 10.91 24.25
N ILE A 302 -9.80 11.81 23.60
CA ILE A 302 -8.71 11.54 22.64
C ILE A 302 -7.51 12.43 22.92
N ASN A 303 -6.37 12.08 22.37
CA ASN A 303 -5.16 12.89 22.35
C ASN A 303 -4.66 13.09 20.90
N GLY A 304 -3.44 13.58 20.74
CA GLY A 304 -2.84 13.84 19.42
C GLY A 304 -2.53 12.58 18.57
N SER A 305 -2.72 11.37 19.13
CA SER A 305 -2.59 10.12 18.36
C SER A 305 -3.86 9.77 17.56
N PHE A 306 -5.00 10.44 17.86
CA PHE A 306 -6.25 10.16 17.18
C PHE A 306 -6.22 10.63 15.73
N GLY A 307 -6.62 9.73 14.83
CA GLY A 307 -6.75 9.99 13.42
C GLY A 307 -7.55 8.90 12.73
N GLY A 308 -7.62 8.97 11.42
CA GLY A 308 -8.30 7.97 10.61
C GLY A 308 -7.94 8.09 9.14
N GLY A 309 -8.41 7.15 8.37
CA GLY A 309 -8.15 7.11 6.93
C GLY A 309 -9.07 6.14 6.20
N PHE A 310 -8.80 5.98 4.93
CA PHE A 310 -9.53 5.08 4.05
C PHE A 310 -8.54 4.27 3.23
N ASP A 311 -8.74 2.96 3.17
CA ASP A 311 -7.94 2.06 2.36
C ASP A 311 -8.79 1.30 1.35
N GLN A 312 -8.24 1.15 0.15
CA GLN A 312 -8.77 0.30 -0.91
C GLN A 312 -7.73 -0.74 -1.33
N LEU A 313 -8.09 -2.00 -1.17
CA LEU A 313 -7.30 -3.16 -1.61
C LEU A 313 -8.10 -3.98 -2.61
N PRO A 314 -7.48 -4.92 -3.34
CA PRO A 314 -8.21 -5.77 -4.26
C PRO A 314 -9.44 -6.42 -3.62
N GLY A 315 -10.64 -6.07 -4.11
CA GLY A 315 -11.92 -6.61 -3.65
C GLY A 315 -12.50 -6.07 -2.35
N ILE A 316 -11.80 -5.19 -1.64
CA ILE A 316 -12.25 -4.61 -0.36
C ILE A 316 -11.93 -3.12 -0.25
N ALA A 317 -12.72 -2.43 0.60
CA ALA A 317 -12.44 -1.07 1.04
C ALA A 317 -12.94 -0.87 2.48
N TYR A 318 -12.28 -0.05 3.24
CA TYR A 318 -12.68 0.29 4.61
C TYR A 318 -12.21 1.67 5.04
N LEU A 319 -13.02 2.33 5.85
CA LEU A 319 -12.64 3.51 6.59
C LEU A 319 -12.28 3.09 8.01
N TYR A 320 -11.25 3.69 8.57
CA TYR A 320 -10.84 3.42 9.95
C TYR A 320 -10.59 4.71 10.73
N ALA A 321 -10.72 4.63 12.05
CA ALA A 321 -10.39 5.71 12.97
C ALA A 321 -9.96 5.15 14.32
N GLY A 322 -9.03 5.82 15.00
CA GLY A 322 -8.61 5.41 16.33
C GLY A 322 -7.41 6.18 16.86
N GLY A 323 -6.81 5.64 17.89
CA GLY A 323 -5.72 6.21 18.66
C GLY A 323 -5.81 5.78 20.11
N ASP A 324 -5.27 6.57 21.01
CA ASP A 324 -5.32 6.30 22.44
C ASP A 324 -6.59 6.89 23.06
N SER A 325 -7.28 6.11 23.89
CA SER A 325 -8.45 6.58 24.66
C SER A 325 -8.73 5.69 25.86
N ASN A 326 -9.08 6.28 26.98
CA ASN A 326 -9.60 5.54 28.13
C ASN A 326 -11.06 5.08 27.93
N GLU A 327 -11.76 5.65 26.96
CA GLU A 327 -13.18 5.37 26.67
C GLU A 327 -13.40 5.10 25.16
N PRO A 328 -12.77 4.07 24.54
CA PRO A 328 -12.86 3.82 23.11
C PRO A 328 -14.29 3.77 22.57
N GLU A 329 -15.21 3.11 23.30
CA GLU A 329 -16.59 2.97 22.87
C GLU A 329 -17.36 4.30 22.91
N ALA A 330 -16.98 5.22 23.79
CA ALA A 330 -17.57 6.57 23.81
C ALA A 330 -17.12 7.37 22.59
N VAL A 331 -15.86 7.21 22.18
CA VAL A 331 -15.33 7.83 20.96
C VAL A 331 -16.04 7.27 19.72
N VAL A 332 -16.21 5.95 19.62
CA VAL A 332 -16.92 5.30 18.49
C VAL A 332 -18.37 5.78 18.41
N ARG A 333 -19.08 5.85 19.55
CA ARG A 333 -20.44 6.41 19.57
C ARG A 333 -20.48 7.85 19.06
N ALA A 334 -19.51 8.68 19.46
CA ALA A 334 -19.43 10.07 19.02
C ALA A 334 -19.16 10.18 17.50
N ILE A 335 -18.35 9.30 16.92
CA ILE A 335 -18.13 9.19 15.45
C ILE A 335 -19.45 8.87 14.75
N LEU A 336 -20.18 7.85 15.21
CA LEU A 336 -21.46 7.44 14.64
C LEU A 336 -22.51 8.56 14.74
N ASP A 337 -22.59 9.24 15.89
CA ASP A 337 -23.53 10.33 16.10
C ASP A 337 -23.22 11.54 15.22
N GLU A 338 -21.93 11.87 15.05
CA GLU A 338 -21.51 12.95 14.16
C GLU A 338 -21.81 12.61 12.69
N ALA A 339 -21.53 11.38 12.25
CA ALA A 339 -21.89 10.94 10.91
C ALA A 339 -23.41 11.02 10.66
N ARG A 340 -24.22 10.61 11.63
CA ARG A 340 -25.69 10.76 11.58
C ARG A 340 -26.11 12.24 11.53
N ARG A 341 -25.43 13.11 12.28
CA ARG A 341 -25.68 14.56 12.23
C ARG A 341 -25.39 15.12 10.85
N LEU A 342 -24.20 14.82 10.30
CA LEU A 342 -23.79 15.25 8.95
C LEU A 342 -24.76 14.74 7.87
N ALA A 343 -25.27 13.51 8.02
CA ALA A 343 -26.26 12.95 7.09
C ALA A 343 -27.62 13.70 7.10
N ARG A 344 -28.01 14.31 8.26
CA ARG A 344 -29.27 15.08 8.40
C ARG A 344 -29.12 16.55 8.04
N GLU A 345 -28.04 17.17 8.47
CA GLU A 345 -27.84 18.63 8.43
C GLU A 345 -26.98 19.04 7.24
N GLY A 346 -26.27 18.09 6.64
CA GLY A 346 -25.26 18.34 5.61
C GLY A 346 -23.94 18.85 6.18
N VAL A 347 -22.96 18.93 5.32
CA VAL A 347 -21.63 19.50 5.59
C VAL A 347 -21.66 20.99 5.29
N ASP A 348 -21.05 21.81 6.14
CA ASP A 348 -20.89 23.25 5.85
C ASP A 348 -20.09 23.47 4.56
N GLU A 349 -20.62 24.30 3.66
CA GLU A 349 -20.01 24.52 2.33
C GLU A 349 -18.63 25.15 2.44
N ALA A 350 -18.43 26.11 3.34
CA ALA A 350 -17.14 26.79 3.49
C ALA A 350 -16.08 25.82 4.04
N PHE A 351 -16.46 24.97 4.99
CA PHE A 351 -15.59 23.95 5.55
C PHE A 351 -15.23 22.88 4.50
N TYR A 352 -16.21 22.38 3.74
CA TYR A 352 -15.94 21.49 2.62
C TYR A 352 -14.94 22.08 1.62
N GLN A 353 -15.15 23.33 1.20
CA GLN A 353 -14.24 24.01 0.25
C GLN A 353 -12.84 24.22 0.83
N GLN A 354 -12.73 24.44 2.12
CA GLN A 354 -11.44 24.55 2.80
C GLN A 354 -10.68 23.23 2.76
N LEU A 355 -11.30 22.14 3.18
CA LEU A 355 -10.67 20.82 3.24
C LEU A 355 -10.38 20.27 1.85
N ARG A 356 -11.28 20.46 0.89
CA ARG A 356 -11.02 20.11 -0.51
C ARG A 356 -9.75 20.80 -1.06
N ARG A 357 -9.54 22.08 -0.73
CA ARG A 357 -8.29 22.78 -1.12
C ARG A 357 -7.07 22.30 -0.36
N ALA A 358 -7.21 21.93 0.90
CA ALA A 358 -6.13 21.40 1.71
C ALA A 358 -5.68 20.02 1.18
N SER A 359 -6.61 19.11 0.92
CA SER A 359 -6.36 17.80 0.33
C SER A 359 -5.71 17.92 -1.05
N PHE A 360 -6.24 18.78 -1.94
CA PHE A 360 -5.59 19.09 -3.23
C PHE A 360 -4.15 19.58 -3.07
N GLY A 361 -3.92 20.51 -2.14
CA GLY A 361 -2.58 21.04 -1.85
C GLY A 361 -1.63 19.99 -1.30
N SER A 362 -2.13 19.04 -0.51
CA SER A 362 -1.35 17.89 0.01
C SER A 362 -0.95 16.95 -1.14
N THR A 363 -1.89 16.59 -2.01
CA THR A 363 -1.62 15.75 -3.19
C THR A 363 -0.60 16.42 -4.13
N LEU A 364 -0.75 17.72 -4.36
CA LEU A 364 0.22 18.48 -5.18
C LEU A 364 1.62 18.50 -4.53
N ARG A 365 1.69 18.64 -3.21
CA ARG A 365 2.97 18.64 -2.47
C ARG A 365 3.66 17.27 -2.52
N ALA A 366 2.91 16.18 -2.57
CA ALA A 366 3.46 14.83 -2.69
C ALA A 366 4.29 14.64 -3.96
N LEU A 367 4.03 15.41 -5.03
CA LEU A 367 4.84 15.42 -6.26
C LEU A 367 6.26 16.00 -6.11
N ASN A 368 6.62 16.53 -4.94
CA ASN A 368 8.01 16.89 -4.64
C ASN A 368 8.88 15.66 -4.28
N SER A 369 8.29 14.53 -3.95
CA SER A 369 8.98 13.27 -3.69
C SER A 369 9.06 12.42 -4.97
N PHE A 370 10.26 12.02 -5.37
CA PHE A 370 10.45 11.13 -6.52
C PHE A 370 9.86 9.74 -6.24
N GLU A 371 9.97 9.29 -5.01
CA GLU A 371 9.34 8.05 -4.55
C GLU A 371 7.82 8.09 -4.69
N ASN A 372 7.16 9.14 -4.14
CA ASN A 372 5.71 9.28 -4.26
C ASN A 372 5.24 9.35 -5.72
N ILE A 373 6.01 10.02 -6.59
CA ILE A 373 5.73 10.03 -8.03
C ILE A 373 5.78 8.61 -8.59
N ALA A 374 6.87 7.88 -8.33
CA ALA A 374 7.09 6.54 -8.89
C ALA A 374 6.05 5.53 -8.38
N VAL A 375 5.77 5.53 -7.07
CA VAL A 375 4.74 4.70 -6.45
C VAL A 375 3.36 4.99 -7.04
N SER A 376 2.98 6.28 -7.15
CA SER A 376 1.69 6.68 -7.73
C SER A 376 1.55 6.26 -9.19
N VAL A 377 2.62 6.41 -9.99
CA VAL A 377 2.63 6.00 -11.41
C VAL A 377 2.46 4.49 -11.54
N ALA A 378 3.12 3.71 -10.68
CA ALA A 378 3.01 2.26 -10.69
C ALA A 378 1.63 1.78 -10.21
N ASP A 379 1.12 2.32 -9.10
CA ASP A 379 -0.22 2.01 -8.60
C ASP A 379 -1.28 2.33 -9.66
N GLY A 380 -1.22 3.51 -10.26
CA GLY A 380 -2.12 3.90 -11.33
C GLY A 380 -2.08 2.95 -12.54
N ALA A 381 -0.88 2.51 -12.94
CA ALA A 381 -0.73 1.54 -14.04
C ALA A 381 -1.34 0.18 -13.69
N PHE A 382 -1.12 -0.34 -12.48
CA PHE A 382 -1.65 -1.63 -12.05
C PHE A 382 -3.16 -1.62 -11.77
N ARG A 383 -3.71 -0.48 -11.38
CA ARG A 383 -5.13 -0.32 -11.05
C ARG A 383 -5.94 0.37 -12.15
N GLY A 384 -5.30 0.76 -13.26
CA GLY A 384 -5.97 1.26 -14.47
C GLY A 384 -6.42 2.72 -14.41
N PHE A 385 -5.69 3.59 -13.68
CA PHE A 385 -5.92 5.04 -13.68
C PHE A 385 -4.65 5.85 -13.92
N ASP A 386 -4.81 7.13 -14.23
CA ASP A 386 -3.71 8.07 -14.39
C ASP A 386 -3.65 9.02 -13.19
N PRO A 387 -2.66 8.84 -12.27
CA PRO A 387 -2.60 9.61 -11.03
C PRO A 387 -2.43 11.11 -11.26
N PHE A 388 -1.83 11.55 -12.36
CA PHE A 388 -1.63 12.97 -12.67
C PHE A 388 -2.90 13.69 -13.11
N ARG A 389 -4.01 12.95 -13.31
CA ARG A 389 -5.33 13.52 -13.57
C ARG A 389 -6.13 13.84 -12.29
N PHE A 390 -5.49 13.80 -11.12
CA PHE A 390 -6.16 14.19 -9.88
C PHE A 390 -6.79 15.61 -9.94
N PRO A 391 -6.22 16.63 -10.64
CA PRO A 391 -6.86 17.95 -10.69
C PRO A 391 -8.26 17.93 -11.32
N GLU A 392 -8.47 17.12 -12.37
CA GLU A 392 -9.77 16.96 -13.01
C GLU A 392 -10.76 16.21 -12.09
N VAL A 393 -10.25 15.25 -11.32
CA VAL A 393 -11.08 14.52 -10.35
C VAL A 393 -11.52 15.45 -9.22
N TYR A 394 -10.61 16.23 -8.63
CA TYR A 394 -10.97 17.24 -7.63
C TYR A 394 -12.01 18.25 -8.14
N ASP A 395 -11.94 18.66 -9.41
CA ASP A 395 -12.93 19.55 -10.01
C ASP A 395 -14.32 18.90 -10.13
N SER A 396 -14.37 17.58 -10.26
CA SER A 396 -15.61 16.80 -10.38
C SER A 396 -16.23 16.41 -9.04
N VAL A 397 -15.46 16.41 -7.95
CA VAL A 397 -15.94 16.03 -6.62
C VAL A 397 -16.75 17.16 -6.01
N THR A 398 -17.96 16.82 -5.57
CA THR A 398 -18.90 17.76 -4.95
C THR A 398 -19.10 17.46 -3.47
N ARG A 399 -19.61 18.44 -2.72
CA ARG A 399 -20.03 18.23 -1.34
C ARG A 399 -21.04 17.07 -1.19
N ALA A 400 -21.98 16.96 -2.13
CA ALA A 400 -22.97 15.90 -2.12
C ALA A 400 -22.34 14.50 -2.27
N ASP A 401 -21.24 14.35 -3.02
CA ASP A 401 -20.51 13.09 -3.11
C ASP A 401 -19.89 12.70 -1.76
N VAL A 402 -19.32 13.67 -1.05
CA VAL A 402 -18.72 13.46 0.28
C VAL A 402 -19.79 13.11 1.31
N GLU A 403 -20.92 13.81 1.28
CA GLU A 403 -22.09 13.50 2.15
C GLU A 403 -22.66 12.11 1.88
N ALA A 404 -22.72 11.71 0.61
CA ALA A 404 -23.15 10.36 0.21
C ALA A 404 -22.17 9.30 0.71
N PHE A 405 -20.87 9.52 0.53
CA PHE A 405 -19.83 8.62 1.00
C PHE A 405 -19.89 8.43 2.52
N LEU A 406 -19.98 9.51 3.30
CA LEU A 406 -20.10 9.41 4.78
C LEU A 406 -21.33 8.60 5.20
N ARG A 407 -22.47 8.84 4.56
CA ARG A 407 -23.73 8.13 4.86
C ARG A 407 -23.63 6.63 4.52
N GLU A 408 -22.95 6.28 3.44
CA GLU A 408 -22.84 4.91 2.95
C GLU A 408 -21.72 4.13 3.64
N SER A 409 -20.68 4.80 4.12
CA SER A 409 -19.50 4.20 4.73
C SER A 409 -19.62 4.05 6.25
N ILE A 410 -20.13 5.06 6.96
CA ILE A 410 -20.22 5.02 8.43
C ILE A 410 -21.52 4.33 8.86
N VAL A 411 -21.52 3.01 8.77
CA VAL A 411 -22.68 2.15 9.08
C VAL A 411 -22.31 1.22 10.22
N GLU A 412 -23.04 1.34 11.34
CA GLU A 412 -22.76 0.60 12.59
C GLU A 412 -22.80 -0.93 12.41
N GLU A 413 -23.70 -1.43 11.57
CA GLU A 413 -23.82 -2.86 11.25
C GLU A 413 -22.59 -3.41 10.53
N ARG A 414 -21.82 -2.55 9.86
CA ARG A 414 -20.62 -2.88 9.09
C ARG A 414 -19.33 -2.51 9.81
N SER A 415 -19.41 -2.15 11.08
CA SER A 415 -18.27 -1.74 11.87
C SER A 415 -17.75 -2.85 12.79
N ALA A 416 -16.43 -2.82 13.02
CA ALA A 416 -15.75 -3.61 14.03
C ALA A 416 -14.81 -2.71 14.85
N LEU A 417 -14.56 -3.10 16.09
CA LEU A 417 -13.73 -2.37 17.03
C LEU A 417 -12.63 -3.27 17.58
N SER A 418 -11.39 -2.89 17.39
CA SER A 418 -10.22 -3.53 18.00
C SER A 418 -9.70 -2.66 19.14
N ILE A 419 -9.45 -3.24 20.32
CA ILE A 419 -8.95 -2.53 21.49
C ILE A 419 -7.80 -3.32 22.12
N LEU A 420 -6.67 -2.66 22.28
CA LEU A 420 -5.60 -3.13 23.15
C LEU A 420 -5.77 -2.51 24.53
N ILE A 421 -5.69 -3.32 25.57
CA ILE A 421 -5.81 -2.87 26.97
C ILE A 421 -4.51 -3.13 27.72
N PRO A 422 -4.12 -2.25 28.67
CA PRO A 422 -2.95 -2.49 29.50
C PRO A 422 -3.01 -3.86 30.19
N LYS A 423 -1.92 -4.61 30.17
CA LYS A 423 -1.78 -5.80 31.02
C LYS A 423 -1.86 -5.38 32.47
N LYS A 424 -2.64 -6.10 33.28
CA LYS A 424 -2.68 -5.87 34.73
C LYS A 424 -1.33 -6.29 35.32
N GLU A 425 -0.70 -5.39 36.09
CA GLU A 425 0.47 -5.75 36.89
C GLU A 425 0.10 -6.96 37.79
N GLY A 426 0.83 -8.06 37.63
CA GLY A 426 0.67 -9.26 38.46
C GLY A 426 0.16 -10.53 37.76
N ALA A 427 -0.09 -10.52 36.45
CA ALA A 427 -0.40 -11.72 35.69
C ALA A 427 0.85 -12.29 34.99
N SER A 428 1.91 -12.57 35.73
CA SER A 428 2.98 -13.43 35.27
C SER A 428 2.56 -14.90 35.48
N GLN A 429 2.32 -15.61 34.42
CA GLN A 429 2.43 -17.08 34.39
C GLN A 429 3.55 -17.50 33.49
#